data_2d7ac7db23b63aa124ba47d2a6f7cb65
#
_entry.id   2d7ac7db23b63aa124ba47d2a6f7cb65
#
_cell.length_a   1.000
_cell.length_b   1.000
_cell.length_c   1.000
_cell.angle_alpha   90.00
_cell.angle_beta   90.00
_cell.angle_gamma   90.00
#
_symmetry.space_group_name_H-M   'P 1'
#
loop_
_entity.id
_entity.type
_entity.pdbx_description
1 polymer ?
#
loop_
_entity_poly.entity_id
_entity_poly.type
_entity_poly.pdbx_seq_one_letter_code
_entity_poly.pdbx_strand_id
1 'polypeptide(L)'
;MEAERGLKFILTGLFLFWSSSVQAQQGFPSFADLAEKLTPSVVNISTVHQPDENAETGENAFSSPNPAIDRFFNQKGNNQTALGSGFIISEDGYIITNNHVIDQAEEITVTLSDNGTETARLVGVDPKTDLALIKIDTKKKLTPAVLGDSDKIRVGDWVLAIGNPFGLGGSVTAGIVSAKTRDIEAGPYDNFIQTDASINQGSSGGPMFDMNGEVIGINSAIFSTTGGSMGIGFAIPVNLAKWVVEQLKNKGEVKRGWIGVKIQPNSEEIAASVGLNAQEGVLVSLSLIHISEPT
;
A
#
# COMPACT_ATOMS: atom_id res chain seq x y z
N MET A 1 -70.07 22.73 34.59
CA MET A 1 -69.60 23.10 33.25
C MET A 1 -68.08 23.48 33.20
N GLU A 2 -67.39 23.51 34.30
CA GLU A 2 -65.92 23.81 34.29
C GLU A 2 -65.02 22.58 34.33
N ALA A 3 -65.51 21.42 34.73
CA ALA A 3 -64.72 20.18 34.82
C ALA A 3 -64.47 19.47 33.48
N GLU A 4 -65.27 19.72 32.46
CA GLU A 4 -65.08 19.08 31.14
C GLU A 4 -64.07 19.80 30.19
N ARG A 5 -63.77 21.05 30.52
CA ARG A 5 -62.73 21.80 29.69
C ARG A 5 -61.32 21.44 30.06
N GLY A 6 -61.03 21.01 31.30
CA GLY A 6 -59.67 20.64 31.73
C GLY A 6 -59.18 19.32 31.17
N LEU A 7 -60.08 18.38 30.87
CA LEU A 7 -59.69 17.04 30.41
C LEU A 7 -59.31 16.99 28.91
N LYS A 8 -59.82 17.91 28.11
CA LYS A 8 -59.50 17.97 26.66
C LYS A 8 -58.15 18.55 26.35
N PHE A 9 -57.60 19.38 27.22
CA PHE A 9 -56.24 19.95 27.05
C PHE A 9 -55.12 19.01 27.47
N ILE A 10 -55.39 18.05 28.35
CA ILE A 10 -54.39 17.09 28.80
C ILE A 10 -54.20 15.95 27.77
N LEU A 11 -55.25 15.57 27.02
CA LEU A 11 -55.13 14.53 25.99
C LEU A 11 -54.47 15.02 24.68
N THR A 12 -54.51 16.32 24.40
CA THR A 12 -53.88 16.86 23.17
C THR A 12 -52.38 17.10 23.36
N GLY A 13 -51.90 17.22 24.59
CA GLY A 13 -50.45 17.38 24.91
C GLY A 13 -49.67 16.08 24.90
N LEU A 14 -50.32 14.92 25.02
CA LEU A 14 -49.64 13.61 25.09
C LEU A 14 -49.39 12.96 23.73
N PHE A 15 -49.94 13.49 22.64
CA PHE A 15 -49.79 12.93 21.29
C PHE A 15 -48.69 13.57 20.44
N LEU A 16 -48.04 14.61 20.94
CA LEU A 16 -46.97 15.32 20.20
C LEU A 16 -45.53 14.90 20.57
N PHE A 17 -45.38 13.92 21.46
CA PHE A 17 -44.04 13.48 21.90
C PHE A 17 -43.62 12.11 21.34
N TRP A 18 -44.34 11.52 20.39
CA TRP A 18 -44.03 10.17 19.90
C TRP A 18 -43.63 10.09 18.43
N SER A 19 -43.01 11.09 17.90
CA SER A 19 -42.44 11.06 16.55
C SER A 19 -40.99 11.56 16.46
N SER A 20 -40.21 11.40 17.52
CA SER A 20 -38.76 11.30 17.34
C SER A 20 -38.47 9.84 17.01
N SER A 21 -38.70 9.47 15.76
CA SER A 21 -38.09 8.28 15.16
C SER A 21 -36.59 8.34 15.43
N VAL A 22 -36.18 7.54 16.38
CA VAL A 22 -34.77 7.20 16.54
C VAL A 22 -34.30 6.66 15.20
N GLN A 23 -33.73 7.53 14.38
CA GLN A 23 -32.97 7.16 13.20
C GLN A 23 -31.54 6.89 13.66
N ALA A 24 -31.42 5.91 14.55
CA ALA A 24 -30.18 5.36 15.00
C ALA A 24 -30.09 3.93 14.49
N GLN A 25 -29.40 3.77 13.43
CA GLN A 25 -28.46 2.73 13.09
C GLN A 25 -28.18 2.81 11.59
N GLN A 26 -27.37 3.77 11.20
CA GLN A 26 -26.47 3.42 10.12
C GLN A 26 -25.58 2.36 10.75
N GLY A 27 -25.87 1.08 10.49
CA GLY A 27 -25.03 -0.02 10.86
C GLY A 27 -23.61 0.23 10.30
N PHE A 28 -22.60 -0.37 10.93
CA PHE A 28 -21.26 -0.34 10.37
C PHE A 28 -21.33 -0.67 8.88
N PRO A 29 -20.58 0.04 8.01
CA PRO A 29 -20.63 -0.21 6.58
C PRO A 29 -20.26 -1.66 6.30
N SER A 30 -21.10 -2.36 5.53
CA SER A 30 -20.70 -3.66 4.98
C SER A 30 -19.76 -3.41 3.81
N PHE A 31 -18.62 -4.09 3.82
CA PHE A 31 -17.66 -4.04 2.73
C PHE A 31 -17.86 -5.17 1.70
N ALA A 32 -18.90 -6.01 1.90
CA ALA A 32 -19.09 -7.23 1.11
C ALA A 32 -19.21 -6.96 -0.40
N ASP A 33 -20.11 -6.04 -0.79
CA ASP A 33 -20.33 -5.73 -2.21
C ASP A 33 -19.09 -5.12 -2.85
N LEU A 34 -18.35 -4.28 -2.11
CA LEU A 34 -17.14 -3.67 -2.59
C LEU A 34 -16.03 -4.72 -2.75
N ALA A 35 -15.87 -5.60 -1.76
CA ALA A 35 -14.90 -6.70 -1.82
C ALA A 35 -15.19 -7.65 -2.99
N GLU A 36 -16.44 -8.05 -3.21
CA GLU A 36 -16.85 -8.89 -4.33
C GLU A 36 -16.49 -8.25 -5.68
N LYS A 37 -16.72 -6.96 -5.83
CA LYS A 37 -16.39 -6.19 -7.04
C LYS A 37 -14.88 -6.10 -7.27
N LEU A 38 -14.06 -5.96 -6.22
CA LEU A 38 -12.63 -5.65 -6.33
C LEU A 38 -11.74 -6.89 -6.38
N THR A 39 -12.14 -7.99 -5.71
CA THR A 39 -11.37 -9.24 -5.66
C THR A 39 -10.96 -9.77 -7.06
N PRO A 40 -11.77 -9.68 -8.12
CA PRO A 40 -11.35 -10.13 -9.45
C PRO A 40 -10.13 -9.43 -10.03
N SER A 41 -9.77 -8.25 -9.53
CA SER A 41 -8.55 -7.54 -9.96
C SER A 41 -7.29 -8.02 -9.24
N VAL A 42 -7.43 -8.77 -8.14
CA VAL A 42 -6.31 -9.20 -7.29
C VAL A 42 -5.87 -10.60 -7.65
N VAL A 43 -4.58 -10.80 -7.73
CA VAL A 43 -3.97 -12.07 -8.12
C VAL A 43 -3.02 -12.58 -7.04
N ASN A 44 -2.83 -13.90 -6.98
CA ASN A 44 -1.72 -14.51 -6.24
C ASN A 44 -0.51 -14.57 -7.16
N ILE A 45 0.66 -14.34 -6.59
CA ILE A 45 1.95 -14.50 -7.27
C ILE A 45 2.74 -15.55 -6.51
N SER A 46 3.17 -16.58 -7.22
CA SER A 46 4.11 -17.58 -6.73
C SER A 46 5.36 -17.59 -7.60
N THR A 47 6.51 -17.68 -6.95
CA THR A 47 7.80 -17.66 -7.64
C THR A 47 8.60 -18.89 -7.25
N VAL A 48 9.36 -19.40 -8.20
CA VAL A 48 10.31 -20.50 -7.99
C VAL A 48 11.72 -19.91 -8.01
N HIS A 49 12.53 -20.28 -7.01
CA HIS A 49 13.93 -19.89 -6.90
C HIS A 49 14.81 -21.12 -6.99
N GLN A 50 16.01 -20.99 -7.59
CA GLN A 50 17.01 -22.04 -7.48
C GLN A 50 17.49 -22.18 -6.02
N PRO A 51 17.83 -23.41 -5.59
CA PRO A 51 18.53 -23.60 -4.34
C PRO A 51 19.91 -22.93 -4.45
N ASP A 52 20.12 -21.89 -3.70
CA ASP A 52 21.42 -21.24 -3.64
C ASP A 52 22.34 -22.11 -2.76
N GLU A 53 23.22 -22.91 -3.40
CA GLU A 53 24.19 -23.77 -2.69
C GLU A 53 25.21 -22.96 -1.86
N ASN A 54 25.25 -21.62 -2.06
CA ASN A 54 26.15 -20.68 -1.39
C ASN A 54 25.39 -19.51 -0.72
N ALA A 55 24.20 -19.74 -0.20
CA ALA A 55 23.42 -18.69 0.48
C ALA A 55 24.14 -18.18 1.75
N GLU A 56 25.30 -17.56 1.58
CA GLU A 56 25.76 -16.50 2.48
C GLU A 56 24.81 -15.32 2.22
N THR A 57 24.01 -15.00 3.22
CA THR A 57 23.15 -13.83 3.37
C THR A 57 23.25 -12.81 2.23
N GLY A 58 22.51 -13.04 1.13
CA GLY A 58 22.40 -12.05 0.06
C GLY A 58 21.87 -10.76 0.65
N GLU A 59 22.57 -9.67 0.44
CA GLU A 59 22.09 -8.32 0.78
C GLU A 59 20.76 -8.12 0.05
N ASN A 60 19.65 -8.26 0.80
CA ASN A 60 18.34 -7.95 0.24
C ASN A 60 18.34 -6.47 -0.15
N ALA A 61 17.91 -6.18 -1.38
CA ALA A 61 17.85 -4.83 -1.89
C ALA A 61 16.94 -3.91 -1.04
N PHE A 62 16.09 -4.51 -0.21
CA PHE A 62 15.19 -3.82 0.71
C PHE A 62 15.44 -4.35 2.13
N SER A 63 16.16 -3.58 2.92
CA SER A 63 16.43 -3.88 4.34
C SER A 63 16.18 -2.62 5.17
N SER A 64 15.75 -2.80 6.41
CA SER A 64 15.55 -1.70 7.34
C SER A 64 16.46 -1.86 8.56
N PRO A 65 17.07 -0.79 9.07
CA PRO A 65 17.75 -0.79 10.36
C PRO A 65 16.83 -1.18 11.52
N ASN A 66 15.51 -1.09 11.34
CA ASN A 66 14.52 -1.52 12.32
C ASN A 66 14.35 -3.05 12.26
N PRO A 67 14.77 -3.81 13.32
CA PRO A 67 14.72 -5.27 13.30
C PRO A 67 13.32 -5.87 13.11
N ALA A 68 12.26 -5.12 13.45
CA ALA A 68 10.89 -5.58 13.32
C ALA A 68 10.39 -5.49 11.87
N ILE A 69 10.86 -4.52 11.12
CA ILE A 69 10.57 -4.36 9.68
C ILE A 69 11.50 -5.27 8.88
N ASP A 70 12.78 -5.26 9.19
CA ASP A 70 13.80 -6.08 8.52
C ASP A 70 13.44 -7.58 8.58
N ARG A 71 12.95 -8.07 9.72
CA ARG A 71 12.48 -9.46 9.85
C ARG A 71 11.35 -9.81 8.87
N PHE A 72 10.48 -8.87 8.54
CA PHE A 72 9.41 -9.12 7.57
C PHE A 72 9.95 -9.37 6.17
N PHE A 73 10.94 -8.58 5.74
CA PHE A 73 11.56 -8.73 4.41
C PHE A 73 12.52 -9.94 4.36
N ASN A 74 13.15 -10.30 5.47
CA ASN A 74 14.19 -11.34 5.53
C ASN A 74 13.67 -12.72 6.00
N GLN A 75 12.37 -12.93 6.15
CA GLN A 75 11.82 -14.26 6.44
C GLN A 75 11.85 -15.18 5.20
N LYS A 76 13.05 -15.42 4.64
CA LYS A 76 13.25 -16.51 3.68
C LYS A 76 13.28 -17.82 4.47
N GLY A 77 12.17 -18.56 4.47
CA GLY A 77 12.17 -19.97 4.84
C GLY A 77 12.95 -20.76 3.78
N ASN A 78 13.36 -22.00 4.12
CA ASN A 78 13.98 -22.96 3.20
C ASN A 78 13.10 -23.36 1.98
N ASN A 79 12.06 -22.62 1.69
CA ASN A 79 11.13 -22.90 0.62
C ASN A 79 11.59 -22.24 -0.67
N GLN A 80 11.79 -23.03 -1.69
CA GLN A 80 12.07 -22.62 -3.07
C GLN A 80 10.93 -21.81 -3.71
N THR A 81 9.86 -21.52 -2.99
CA THR A 81 8.68 -20.81 -3.47
C THR A 81 8.37 -19.65 -2.55
N ALA A 82 8.45 -18.43 -3.07
CA ALA A 82 7.90 -17.25 -2.41
C ALA A 82 6.45 -17.03 -2.85
N LEU A 83 5.63 -16.50 -1.95
CA LEU A 83 4.23 -16.21 -2.18
C LEU A 83 3.93 -14.75 -1.87
N GLY A 84 3.22 -14.11 -2.78
CA GLY A 84 2.77 -12.74 -2.64
C GLY A 84 1.46 -12.49 -3.39
N SER A 85 1.09 -11.25 -3.46
CA SER A 85 -0.08 -10.77 -4.20
C SER A 85 0.34 -9.76 -5.26
N GLY A 86 -0.57 -9.50 -6.16
CA GLY A 86 -0.49 -8.42 -7.14
C GLY A 86 -1.87 -7.99 -7.55
N PHE A 87 -1.96 -7.03 -8.43
CA PHE A 87 -3.23 -6.65 -9.03
C PHE A 87 -3.08 -6.20 -10.47
N ILE A 88 -4.08 -6.52 -11.25
CA ILE A 88 -4.18 -6.24 -12.67
C ILE A 88 -4.47 -4.75 -12.85
N ILE A 89 -3.72 -4.06 -13.71
CA ILE A 89 -3.89 -2.62 -14.00
C ILE A 89 -4.33 -2.33 -15.43
N SER A 90 -4.42 -3.37 -16.28
CA SER A 90 -4.87 -3.20 -17.67
C SER A 90 -5.45 -4.48 -18.23
N GLU A 91 -6.36 -4.35 -19.18
CA GLU A 91 -7.00 -5.49 -19.86
C GLU A 91 -6.01 -6.36 -20.65
N ASP A 92 -4.87 -5.81 -21.06
CA ASP A 92 -3.80 -6.50 -21.77
C ASP A 92 -2.83 -7.25 -20.83
N GLY A 93 -3.11 -7.28 -19.52
CA GLY A 93 -2.46 -8.18 -18.57
C GLY A 93 -1.25 -7.63 -17.83
N TYR A 94 -1.07 -6.30 -17.70
CA TYR A 94 -0.08 -5.73 -16.80
C TYR A 94 -0.54 -5.87 -15.35
N ILE A 95 0.41 -6.22 -14.46
CA ILE A 95 0.19 -6.48 -13.04
C ILE A 95 1.26 -5.75 -12.25
N ILE A 96 0.86 -5.03 -11.22
CA ILE A 96 1.76 -4.44 -10.21
C ILE A 96 1.90 -5.43 -9.05
N THR A 97 3.12 -5.53 -8.53
CA THR A 97 3.46 -6.24 -7.30
C THR A 97 4.67 -5.57 -6.63
N ASN A 98 5.14 -6.11 -5.50
CA ASN A 98 6.39 -5.69 -4.90
C ASN A 98 7.60 -6.37 -5.56
N ASN A 99 8.75 -5.66 -5.56
CA ASN A 99 10.00 -6.22 -6.05
C ASN A 99 10.43 -7.43 -5.21
N HIS A 100 10.36 -7.34 -3.87
CA HIS A 100 10.78 -8.44 -2.99
C HIS A 100 9.97 -9.73 -3.17
N VAL A 101 8.75 -9.67 -3.75
CA VAL A 101 7.92 -10.84 -4.06
C VAL A 101 8.50 -11.64 -5.22
N ILE A 102 9.14 -10.97 -6.20
CA ILE A 102 9.64 -11.60 -7.42
C ILE A 102 11.17 -11.54 -7.55
N ASP A 103 11.86 -11.01 -6.53
CA ASP A 103 13.32 -10.88 -6.55
C ASP A 103 13.98 -12.25 -6.72
N GLN A 104 14.93 -12.34 -7.67
CA GLN A 104 15.64 -13.58 -8.03
C GLN A 104 14.75 -14.76 -8.46
N ALA A 105 13.50 -14.50 -8.89
CA ALA A 105 12.62 -15.54 -9.39
C ALA A 105 13.06 -16.01 -10.78
N GLU A 106 13.18 -17.34 -10.97
CA GLU A 106 13.37 -17.94 -12.28
C GLU A 106 12.06 -18.02 -13.06
N GLU A 107 10.98 -18.34 -12.34
CA GLU A 107 9.65 -18.44 -12.90
C GLU A 107 8.66 -17.69 -12.01
N ILE A 108 7.78 -16.93 -12.66
CA ILE A 108 6.71 -16.18 -12.00
C ILE A 108 5.38 -16.76 -12.50
N THR A 109 4.63 -17.35 -11.59
CA THR A 109 3.28 -17.86 -11.85
C THR A 109 2.24 -16.95 -11.21
N VAL A 110 1.24 -16.54 -11.99
CA VAL A 110 0.11 -15.73 -11.54
C VAL A 110 -1.14 -16.60 -11.49
N THR A 111 -1.79 -16.67 -10.33
CA THR A 111 -3.09 -17.30 -10.16
C THR A 111 -4.17 -16.23 -10.10
N LEU A 112 -5.09 -16.28 -11.06
CA LEU A 112 -6.23 -15.37 -11.19
C LEU A 112 -7.34 -15.74 -10.18
N SER A 113 -8.33 -14.87 -10.01
CA SER A 113 -9.46 -15.07 -9.11
C SER A 113 -10.35 -16.29 -9.48
N ASP A 114 -10.30 -16.75 -10.73
CA ASP A 114 -10.98 -17.96 -11.21
C ASP A 114 -10.15 -19.24 -10.99
N ASN A 115 -9.06 -19.17 -10.24
CA ASN A 115 -8.05 -20.21 -10.02
C ASN A 115 -7.29 -20.64 -11.28
N GLY A 116 -7.42 -19.91 -12.38
CA GLY A 116 -6.60 -20.14 -13.57
C GLY A 116 -5.19 -19.60 -13.36
N THR A 117 -4.19 -20.37 -13.79
CA THR A 117 -2.77 -20.03 -13.67
C THR A 117 -2.22 -19.58 -15.01
N GLU A 118 -1.40 -18.55 -14.99
CA GLU A 118 -0.71 -17.99 -16.17
C GLU A 118 0.76 -17.75 -15.80
N THR A 119 1.67 -18.04 -16.73
CA THR A 119 3.08 -17.66 -16.56
C THR A 119 3.23 -16.17 -16.87
N ALA A 120 3.88 -15.43 -15.97
CA ALA A 120 4.15 -14.02 -16.16
C ALA A 120 5.60 -13.79 -16.60
N ARG A 121 5.79 -12.78 -17.44
CA ARG A 121 7.11 -12.26 -17.75
C ARG A 121 7.38 -10.98 -16.98
N LEU A 122 8.60 -10.80 -16.56
CA LEU A 122 9.07 -9.54 -15.97
C LEU A 122 9.10 -8.44 -17.04
N VAL A 123 8.52 -7.28 -16.72
CA VAL A 123 8.61 -6.05 -17.54
C VAL A 123 9.71 -5.15 -17.00
N GLY A 124 9.78 -5.00 -15.68
CA GLY A 124 10.85 -4.26 -15.03
C GLY A 124 10.63 -4.17 -13.51
N VAL A 125 11.68 -3.77 -12.81
CA VAL A 125 11.71 -3.60 -11.35
C VAL A 125 12.26 -2.25 -10.96
N ASP A 126 11.85 -1.78 -9.80
CA ASP A 126 12.45 -0.65 -9.08
C ASP A 126 12.69 -1.03 -7.62
N PRO A 127 13.88 -1.61 -7.31
CA PRO A 127 14.21 -2.01 -5.95
C PRO A 127 14.16 -0.86 -4.93
N LYS A 128 14.40 0.38 -5.38
CA LYS A 128 14.42 1.56 -4.50
C LYS A 128 13.05 1.95 -3.95
N THR A 129 11.97 1.55 -4.61
CA THR A 129 10.60 1.76 -4.15
C THR A 129 9.88 0.44 -3.87
N ASP A 130 10.58 -0.69 -3.97
CA ASP A 130 10.03 -2.03 -3.81
C ASP A 130 8.83 -2.31 -4.75
N LEU A 131 8.92 -1.85 -6.00
CA LEU A 131 7.88 -2.06 -7.01
C LEU A 131 8.37 -2.89 -8.18
N ALA A 132 7.48 -3.73 -8.70
CA ALA A 132 7.70 -4.50 -9.90
C ALA A 132 6.47 -4.46 -10.82
N LEU A 133 6.74 -4.51 -12.12
CA LEU A 133 5.75 -4.65 -13.17
C LEU A 133 5.98 -5.96 -13.90
N ILE A 134 4.97 -6.82 -13.91
CA ILE A 134 4.96 -8.08 -14.64
C ILE A 134 3.82 -8.09 -15.65
N LYS A 135 3.84 -9.02 -16.59
CA LYS A 135 2.80 -9.15 -17.61
C LYS A 135 2.45 -10.61 -17.87
N ILE A 136 1.17 -10.89 -17.91
CA ILE A 136 0.61 -12.15 -18.42
C ILE A 136 0.06 -11.96 -19.82
N ASP A 137 0.16 -12.99 -20.65
CA ASP A 137 -0.46 -13.03 -21.98
C ASP A 137 -1.58 -14.07 -21.96
N THR A 138 -2.82 -13.62 -21.79
CA THR A 138 -3.99 -14.49 -21.66
C THR A 138 -5.11 -14.04 -22.61
N LYS A 139 -5.96 -15.01 -23.00
CA LYS A 139 -7.19 -14.73 -23.76
C LYS A 139 -8.40 -14.47 -22.84
N LYS A 140 -8.24 -14.64 -21.54
CA LYS A 140 -9.30 -14.38 -20.57
C LYS A 140 -9.59 -12.87 -20.49
N LYS A 141 -10.85 -12.55 -20.25
CA LYS A 141 -11.23 -11.17 -19.93
C LYS A 141 -10.75 -10.83 -18.52
N LEU A 142 -9.86 -9.88 -18.42
CA LEU A 142 -9.32 -9.40 -17.16
C LEU A 142 -10.16 -8.23 -16.62
N THR A 143 -10.14 -8.06 -15.29
CA THR A 143 -10.79 -6.95 -14.58
C THR A 143 -9.71 -6.06 -13.96
N PRO A 144 -9.30 -4.97 -14.60
CA PRO A 144 -8.28 -4.08 -14.04
C PRO A 144 -8.81 -3.31 -12.83
N ALA A 145 -7.94 -3.11 -11.84
CA ALA A 145 -8.17 -2.17 -10.76
C ALA A 145 -8.02 -0.72 -11.25
N VAL A 146 -8.83 0.17 -10.70
CA VAL A 146 -8.74 1.61 -10.98
C VAL A 146 -7.72 2.23 -10.04
N LEU A 147 -6.72 2.92 -10.58
CA LEU A 147 -5.71 3.61 -9.79
C LEU A 147 -6.23 5.00 -9.36
N GLY A 148 -6.46 5.19 -8.06
CA GLY A 148 -6.96 6.41 -7.45
C GLY A 148 -5.87 7.47 -7.22
N ASP A 149 -6.05 8.32 -6.22
CA ASP A 149 -5.15 9.43 -5.90
C ASP A 149 -4.78 9.41 -4.40
N SER A 150 -3.56 8.96 -4.09
CA SER A 150 -3.06 8.85 -2.72
C SER A 150 -2.84 10.18 -2.01
N ASP A 151 -2.80 11.32 -2.75
CA ASP A 151 -2.63 12.62 -2.11
C ASP A 151 -3.93 13.11 -1.48
N LYS A 152 -5.08 12.66 -1.98
CA LYS A 152 -6.42 13.04 -1.49
C LYS A 152 -6.87 12.33 -0.22
N ILE A 153 -6.27 11.15 0.10
CA ILE A 153 -6.63 10.41 1.30
C ILE A 153 -6.27 11.17 2.56
N ARG A 154 -7.03 10.96 3.62
CA ARG A 154 -6.84 11.60 4.93
C ARG A 154 -6.68 10.53 6.01
N VAL A 155 -5.99 10.88 7.05
CA VAL A 155 -5.97 10.06 8.28
C VAL A 155 -7.39 9.91 8.80
N GLY A 156 -7.79 8.65 9.08
CA GLY A 156 -9.15 8.28 9.48
C GLY A 156 -10.06 7.79 8.34
N ASP A 157 -9.68 7.95 7.08
CA ASP A 157 -10.46 7.39 5.96
C ASP A 157 -10.37 5.86 5.96
N TRP A 158 -11.50 5.17 5.72
CA TRP A 158 -11.57 3.72 5.62
C TRP A 158 -10.81 3.20 4.41
N VAL A 159 -10.14 2.07 4.60
CA VAL A 159 -9.41 1.35 3.55
C VAL A 159 -9.69 -0.15 3.60
N LEU A 160 -9.61 -0.79 2.43
CA LEU A 160 -9.64 -2.24 2.26
C LEU A 160 -8.30 -2.70 1.71
N ALA A 161 -7.59 -3.53 2.45
CA ALA A 161 -6.43 -4.22 1.93
C ALA A 161 -6.88 -5.61 1.43
N ILE A 162 -6.61 -5.90 0.16
CA ILE A 162 -6.94 -7.18 -0.45
C ILE A 162 -5.64 -7.85 -0.87
N GLY A 163 -5.46 -9.09 -0.42
CA GLY A 163 -4.39 -9.97 -0.86
C GLY A 163 -4.96 -11.32 -1.27
N ASN A 164 -4.15 -12.13 -1.92
CA ASN A 164 -4.52 -13.51 -2.25
C ASN A 164 -3.42 -14.48 -1.78
N PRO A 165 -3.13 -14.51 -0.45
CA PRO A 165 -2.15 -15.43 0.09
C PRO A 165 -2.58 -16.87 -0.22
N PHE A 166 -1.65 -17.68 -0.69
CA PHE A 166 -1.85 -19.09 -1.01
C PHE A 166 -2.81 -19.41 -2.17
N GLY A 167 -3.31 -18.42 -2.91
CA GLY A 167 -4.26 -18.65 -4.01
C GLY A 167 -5.62 -19.18 -3.58
N LEU A 168 -5.99 -19.00 -2.31
CA LEU A 168 -7.22 -19.56 -1.72
C LEU A 168 -8.48 -18.69 -1.91
N GLY A 169 -8.42 -17.69 -2.81
CA GLY A 169 -9.61 -16.90 -3.17
C GLY A 169 -9.71 -15.51 -2.54
N GLY A 170 -8.58 -14.92 -2.20
CA GLY A 170 -8.51 -13.54 -1.72
C GLY A 170 -8.85 -13.39 -0.22
N SER A 171 -8.01 -12.65 0.48
CA SER A 171 -8.24 -12.23 1.87
C SER A 171 -8.51 -10.73 1.88
N VAL A 172 -9.62 -10.32 2.47
CA VAL A 172 -10.01 -8.91 2.59
C VAL A 172 -9.90 -8.50 4.05
N THR A 173 -9.17 -7.43 4.31
CA THR A 173 -9.08 -6.81 5.63
C THR A 173 -9.48 -5.34 5.52
N ALA A 174 -10.13 -4.80 6.54
CA ALA A 174 -10.54 -3.42 6.60
C ALA A 174 -9.85 -2.72 7.77
N GLY A 175 -9.58 -1.45 7.60
CA GLY A 175 -8.99 -0.57 8.60
C GLY A 175 -9.08 0.87 8.14
N ILE A 176 -8.26 1.73 8.71
CA ILE A 176 -8.19 3.14 8.36
C ILE A 176 -6.77 3.55 7.93
N VAL A 177 -6.66 4.68 7.27
CA VAL A 177 -5.39 5.38 7.14
C VAL A 177 -5.00 5.88 8.53
N SER A 178 -3.98 5.29 9.15
CA SER A 178 -3.50 5.67 10.48
C SER A 178 -2.53 6.84 10.44
N ALA A 179 -1.72 6.93 9.37
CA ALA A 179 -0.79 8.04 9.13
C ALA A 179 -0.39 8.10 7.66
N LYS A 180 0.22 9.22 7.25
CA LYS A 180 0.79 9.42 5.91
C LYS A 180 2.27 9.81 6.05
N THR A 181 3.02 9.65 4.95
CA THR A 181 4.41 10.09 4.85
C THR A 181 5.30 9.47 5.94
N ARG A 182 5.11 8.15 6.16
CA ARG A 182 5.96 7.42 7.11
C ARG A 182 7.27 7.04 6.44
N ASP A 183 8.35 7.45 7.09
CA ASP A 183 9.69 6.93 6.87
C ASP A 183 9.90 5.76 7.84
N ILE A 184 10.25 4.59 7.30
CA ILE A 184 10.49 3.37 8.09
C ILE A 184 11.94 2.88 7.93
N GLU A 185 12.77 3.73 7.34
CA GLU A 185 14.19 3.47 7.08
C GLU A 185 14.42 2.19 6.25
N ALA A 186 13.48 1.88 5.35
CA ALA A 186 13.57 0.73 4.46
C ALA A 186 14.24 1.11 3.13
N GLY A 187 14.16 2.39 2.73
CA GLY A 187 14.75 2.83 1.47
C GLY A 187 14.81 4.36 1.30
N PRO A 188 15.49 4.82 0.24
CA PRO A 188 15.71 6.25 0.01
C PRO A 188 14.45 7.01 -0.44
N TYR A 189 13.36 6.32 -0.71
CA TYR A 189 12.09 6.90 -1.19
C TYR A 189 10.92 6.53 -0.27
N ASP A 190 11.21 6.35 1.01
CA ASP A 190 10.20 6.05 2.03
C ASP A 190 9.18 7.19 2.11
N ASN A 191 7.94 6.85 1.85
CA ASN A 191 6.79 7.75 1.95
C ASN A 191 5.53 6.90 2.12
N PHE A 192 5.51 6.04 3.15
CA PHE A 192 4.46 5.05 3.28
C PHE A 192 3.16 5.62 3.86
N ILE A 193 2.04 5.05 3.39
CA ILE A 193 0.74 5.13 4.05
C ILE A 193 0.75 4.08 5.16
N GLN A 194 0.49 4.49 6.40
CA GLN A 194 0.30 3.56 7.52
C GLN A 194 -1.18 3.23 7.67
N THR A 195 -1.48 1.97 7.94
CA THR A 195 -2.85 1.46 8.18
C THR A 195 -2.87 0.45 9.33
N ASP A 196 -4.03 0.31 9.98
CA ASP A 196 -4.33 -0.76 10.93
C ASP A 196 -5.09 -1.93 10.29
N ALA A 197 -5.45 -1.83 8.99
CA ALA A 197 -5.90 -2.99 8.22
C ALA A 197 -4.83 -4.09 8.31
N SER A 198 -5.25 -5.31 8.63
CA SER A 198 -4.33 -6.41 8.85
C SER A 198 -3.62 -6.80 7.55
N ILE A 199 -2.34 -6.52 7.47
CA ILE A 199 -1.44 -6.97 6.41
C ILE A 199 -0.61 -8.13 6.98
N ASN A 200 -0.51 -9.24 6.26
CA ASN A 200 0.26 -10.41 6.64
C ASN A 200 1.07 -10.92 5.45
N GLN A 201 1.92 -11.92 5.69
CA GLN A 201 2.64 -12.60 4.61
C GLN A 201 1.69 -13.07 3.51
N GLY A 202 2.09 -12.85 2.24
CA GLY A 202 1.26 -13.11 1.08
C GLY A 202 0.32 -11.96 0.69
N SER A 203 0.12 -10.93 1.54
CA SER A 203 -0.59 -9.70 1.15
C SER A 203 0.30 -8.69 0.45
N SER A 204 1.62 -8.83 0.54
CA SER A 204 2.60 -7.93 -0.10
C SER A 204 2.39 -7.91 -1.61
N GLY A 205 2.42 -6.72 -2.20
CA GLY A 205 2.12 -6.47 -3.61
C GLY A 205 0.63 -6.33 -3.92
N GLY A 206 -0.25 -6.73 -3.00
CA GLY A 206 -1.70 -6.53 -3.15
C GLY A 206 -2.13 -5.07 -3.00
N PRO A 207 -3.29 -4.69 -3.54
CA PRO A 207 -3.79 -3.32 -3.50
C PRO A 207 -4.42 -2.98 -2.14
N MET A 208 -4.30 -1.70 -1.78
CA MET A 208 -5.10 -1.03 -0.76
C MET A 208 -6.08 -0.10 -1.46
N PHE A 209 -7.38 -0.34 -1.26
CA PHE A 209 -8.45 0.43 -1.87
C PHE A 209 -9.06 1.42 -0.90
N ASP A 210 -9.58 2.52 -1.44
CA ASP A 210 -10.50 3.42 -0.75
C ASP A 210 -11.95 2.90 -0.84
N MET A 211 -12.90 3.65 -0.25
CA MET A 211 -14.33 3.30 -0.26
C MET A 211 -15.01 3.50 -1.61
N ASN A 212 -14.35 4.13 -2.59
CA ASN A 212 -14.81 4.23 -3.97
C ASN A 212 -14.38 3.02 -4.82
N GLY A 213 -13.50 2.17 -4.26
CA GLY A 213 -12.90 1.04 -4.96
C GLY A 213 -11.73 1.43 -5.84
N GLU A 214 -11.07 2.52 -5.53
CA GLU A 214 -9.87 2.96 -6.21
C GLU A 214 -8.63 2.58 -5.39
N VAL A 215 -7.58 2.11 -6.06
CA VAL A 215 -6.30 1.77 -5.42
C VAL A 215 -5.62 3.06 -4.96
N ILE A 216 -5.35 3.17 -3.67
CA ILE A 216 -4.63 4.29 -3.05
C ILE A 216 -3.24 3.91 -2.58
N GLY A 217 -2.94 2.61 -2.48
CA GLY A 217 -1.64 2.12 -2.05
C GLY A 217 -1.39 0.67 -2.45
N ILE A 218 -0.14 0.24 -2.36
CA ILE A 218 0.32 -1.14 -2.56
C ILE A 218 0.86 -1.64 -1.23
N ASN A 219 0.25 -2.71 -0.68
CA ASN A 219 0.70 -3.31 0.57
C ASN A 219 2.14 -3.78 0.42
N SER A 220 3.04 -3.37 1.30
CA SER A 220 4.46 -3.70 1.17
C SER A 220 5.02 -4.34 2.43
N ALA A 221 4.83 -3.73 3.60
CA ALA A 221 5.48 -4.15 4.83
C ALA A 221 4.57 -4.07 6.05
N ILE A 222 5.02 -4.69 7.16
CA ILE A 222 4.43 -4.53 8.48
C ILE A 222 5.50 -4.27 9.52
N PHE A 223 5.13 -3.57 10.58
CA PHE A 223 5.90 -3.60 11.82
C PHE A 223 5.46 -4.82 12.63
N SER A 224 6.38 -5.76 12.86
CA SER A 224 6.04 -7.00 13.56
C SER A 224 7.22 -7.58 14.33
N THR A 225 6.98 -7.96 15.57
CA THR A 225 7.95 -8.69 16.40
C THR A 225 7.77 -10.20 16.32
N THR A 226 6.61 -10.65 15.82
CA THR A 226 6.22 -12.08 15.77
C THR A 226 6.08 -12.62 14.35
N GLY A 227 6.13 -11.74 13.33
CA GLY A 227 5.90 -12.08 11.92
C GLY A 227 4.44 -11.95 11.45
N GLY A 228 3.50 -11.73 12.36
CA GLY A 228 2.09 -11.45 12.04
C GLY A 228 1.71 -9.98 12.22
N SER A 229 0.53 -9.58 11.73
CA SER A 229 0.02 -8.22 11.88
C SER A 229 -0.20 -7.85 13.34
N MET A 230 0.30 -6.68 13.73
CA MET A 230 0.10 -6.06 15.05
C MET A 230 -0.70 -4.75 14.93
N GLY A 231 -1.43 -4.55 13.82
CA GLY A 231 -2.17 -3.33 13.56
C GLY A 231 -1.30 -2.16 13.05
N ILE A 232 -0.10 -2.46 12.54
CA ILE A 232 0.80 -1.47 11.93
C ILE A 232 1.27 -2.05 10.59
N GLY A 233 0.57 -1.66 9.54
CA GLY A 233 0.90 -1.99 8.15
C GLY A 233 1.32 -0.76 7.36
N PHE A 234 2.09 -0.98 6.29
CA PHE A 234 2.62 0.05 5.42
C PHE A 234 2.31 -0.26 3.96
N ALA A 235 1.85 0.76 3.24
CA ALA A 235 1.58 0.66 1.82
C ALA A 235 2.30 1.78 1.06
N ILE A 236 2.82 1.45 -0.12
CA ILE A 236 3.44 2.39 -1.05
C ILE A 236 2.32 3.22 -1.68
N PRO A 237 2.38 4.58 -1.67
CA PRO A 237 1.36 5.42 -2.27
C PRO A 237 1.18 5.16 -3.76
N VAL A 238 -0.07 5.08 -4.24
CA VAL A 238 -0.35 4.80 -5.65
C VAL A 238 0.19 5.86 -6.61
N ASN A 239 0.30 7.13 -6.19
CA ASN A 239 0.86 8.18 -7.04
C ASN A 239 2.35 7.94 -7.34
N LEU A 240 3.12 7.45 -6.35
CA LEU A 240 4.49 6.99 -6.58
C LEU A 240 4.52 5.79 -7.52
N ALA A 241 3.63 4.81 -7.31
CA ALA A 241 3.56 3.63 -8.16
C ALA A 241 3.20 3.96 -9.61
N LYS A 242 2.27 4.89 -9.86
CA LYS A 242 1.93 5.34 -11.22
C LYS A 242 3.16 5.85 -11.98
N TRP A 243 3.95 6.69 -11.32
CA TRP A 243 5.16 7.25 -11.91
C TRP A 243 6.22 6.17 -12.21
N VAL A 244 6.41 5.22 -11.29
CA VAL A 244 7.33 4.08 -11.47
C VAL A 244 6.87 3.19 -12.62
N VAL A 245 5.59 2.76 -12.60
CA VAL A 245 5.00 1.86 -13.59
C VAL A 245 5.07 2.42 -15.00
N GLU A 246 4.82 3.74 -15.16
CA GLU A 246 4.94 4.40 -16.47
C GLU A 246 6.37 4.26 -17.03
N GLN A 247 7.39 4.44 -16.21
CA GLN A 247 8.77 4.26 -16.64
C GLN A 247 9.10 2.80 -16.93
N LEU A 248 8.71 1.87 -16.05
CA LEU A 248 8.93 0.43 -16.25
C LEU A 248 8.26 -0.06 -17.53
N LYS A 249 7.03 0.38 -17.82
CA LYS A 249 6.30 0.03 -19.04
C LYS A 249 7.00 0.53 -20.31
N ASN A 250 7.54 1.76 -20.26
CA ASN A 250 8.12 2.41 -21.44
C ASN A 250 9.58 2.08 -21.66
N LYS A 251 10.36 1.81 -20.59
CA LYS A 251 11.83 1.71 -20.63
C LYS A 251 12.38 0.45 -19.97
N GLY A 252 11.56 -0.31 -19.23
CA GLY A 252 11.99 -1.47 -18.44
C GLY A 252 12.77 -1.11 -17.16
N GLU A 253 13.12 0.16 -16.97
CA GLU A 253 13.91 0.65 -15.83
C GLU A 253 13.44 2.03 -15.38
N VAL A 254 13.68 2.38 -14.10
CA VAL A 254 13.39 3.71 -13.56
C VAL A 254 14.65 4.56 -13.55
N LYS A 255 14.63 5.66 -14.31
CA LYS A 255 15.70 6.65 -14.32
C LYS A 255 15.37 7.83 -13.43
N ARG A 256 16.26 8.10 -12.48
CA ARG A 256 16.18 9.24 -11.55
C ARG A 256 17.31 10.21 -11.80
N GLY A 257 17.01 11.50 -11.73
CA GLY A 257 18.03 12.54 -11.75
C GLY A 257 18.77 12.60 -10.41
N TRP A 258 20.02 13.03 -10.46
CA TRP A 258 20.84 13.35 -9.29
C TRP A 258 21.25 14.82 -9.36
N ILE A 259 20.91 15.59 -8.31
CA ILE A 259 21.20 17.03 -8.27
C ILE A 259 22.54 17.36 -7.58
N GLY A 260 23.27 16.35 -7.09
CA GLY A 260 24.60 16.54 -6.53
C GLY A 260 24.67 17.42 -5.29
N VAL A 261 23.66 17.36 -4.42
CA VAL A 261 23.65 18.10 -3.16
C VAL A 261 23.63 17.15 -1.97
N LYS A 262 24.29 17.56 -0.88
CA LYS A 262 24.15 16.92 0.43
C LYS A 262 23.24 17.79 1.28
N ILE A 263 22.17 17.16 1.77
CA ILE A 263 21.22 17.83 2.67
C ILE A 263 21.38 17.30 4.10
N GLN A 264 20.98 18.11 5.06
CA GLN A 264 20.86 17.73 6.47
C GLN A 264 19.59 18.34 7.07
N PRO A 265 19.01 17.71 8.11
CA PRO A 265 17.87 18.27 8.81
C PRO A 265 18.17 19.68 9.33
N ASN A 266 17.17 20.54 9.30
CA ASN A 266 17.25 21.87 9.86
C ASN A 266 16.87 21.81 11.35
N SER A 267 17.87 21.88 12.26
CA SER A 267 17.63 21.97 13.71
C SER A 267 17.21 23.39 14.12
N GLU A 268 16.61 23.53 15.33
CA GLU A 268 16.28 24.87 15.88
C GLU A 268 17.48 25.79 15.94
N GLU A 269 18.65 25.27 16.35
CA GLU A 269 19.89 26.04 16.42
C GLU A 269 20.35 26.54 15.05
N ILE A 270 20.26 25.67 14.02
CA ILE A 270 20.60 26.03 12.65
C ILE A 270 19.60 27.03 12.11
N ALA A 271 18.29 26.81 12.29
CA ALA A 271 17.26 27.75 11.86
C ALA A 271 17.48 29.15 12.47
N ALA A 272 17.71 29.23 13.77
CA ALA A 272 17.99 30.48 14.46
C ALA A 272 19.26 31.17 13.95
N SER A 273 20.33 30.42 13.65
CA SER A 273 21.60 30.96 13.15
C SER A 273 21.49 31.62 11.76
N VAL A 274 20.53 31.15 10.95
CA VAL A 274 20.24 31.71 9.59
C VAL A 274 19.01 32.64 9.57
N GLY A 275 18.48 32.99 10.74
CA GLY A 275 17.36 33.93 10.88
C GLY A 275 15.99 33.37 10.51
N LEU A 276 15.82 32.07 10.52
CA LEU A 276 14.54 31.38 10.32
C LEU A 276 13.82 31.16 11.66
N ASN A 277 12.50 31.34 11.66
CA ASN A 277 11.68 31.16 12.88
C ASN A 277 11.09 29.75 13.02
N ALA A 278 11.39 28.83 12.11
CA ALA A 278 10.83 27.49 12.10
C ALA A 278 11.85 26.47 11.58
N GLN A 279 11.67 25.19 11.98
CA GLN A 279 12.47 24.06 11.50
C GLN A 279 12.04 23.58 10.11
N GLU A 280 11.38 24.41 9.32
CA GLU A 280 10.90 24.06 7.99
C GLU A 280 12.06 24.01 6.98
N GLY A 281 11.98 23.05 6.06
CA GLY A 281 12.98 22.87 5.00
C GLY A 281 14.17 22.01 5.42
N VAL A 282 15.17 21.97 4.54
CA VAL A 282 16.43 21.24 4.73
C VAL A 282 17.61 22.16 4.44
N LEU A 283 18.71 21.96 5.17
CA LEU A 283 19.93 22.67 4.89
C LEU A 283 20.75 21.95 3.82
N VAL A 284 21.10 22.64 2.73
CA VAL A 284 22.06 22.13 1.74
C VAL A 284 23.46 22.38 2.28
N SER A 285 24.09 21.36 2.82
CA SER A 285 25.42 21.47 3.44
C SER A 285 26.56 21.34 2.42
N LEU A 286 26.30 20.76 1.23
CA LEU A 286 27.24 20.63 0.13
C LEU A 286 26.49 20.63 -1.20
N SER A 287 27.01 21.36 -2.19
CA SER A 287 26.51 21.32 -3.56
C SER A 287 27.68 21.05 -4.52
N LEU A 288 27.68 19.89 -5.17
CA LEU A 288 28.72 19.49 -6.13
C LEU A 288 28.57 20.19 -7.47
N ILE A 289 27.39 20.72 -7.79
CA ILE A 289 27.14 21.45 -9.04
C ILE A 289 27.73 22.86 -9.05
N HIS A 290 28.12 23.38 -7.87
CA HIS A 290 28.74 24.71 -7.75
C HIS A 290 30.28 24.64 -7.65
N ILE A 291 30.86 23.47 -7.75
CA ILE A 291 32.32 23.27 -7.90
C ILE A 291 32.63 23.38 -9.40
N SER A 292 32.53 24.59 -9.94
CA SER A 292 33.18 24.88 -11.22
C SER A 292 34.68 25.00 -10.93
N GLU A 293 35.51 24.28 -11.67
CA GLU A 293 36.95 24.44 -11.61
C GLU A 293 37.28 25.92 -11.85
N PRO A 294 38.17 26.53 -11.04
CA PRO A 294 38.74 27.81 -11.41
C PRO A 294 39.54 27.62 -12.68
N THR A 295 39.13 28.24 -13.75
CA THR A 295 39.86 28.37 -14.99
C THR A 295 41.15 29.14 -14.76
#